data_21a095908d355993cd93d5f0a68faaac
#
_entry.id   21a095908d355993cd93d5f0a68faaac
#
_cell.length_a   1.000
_cell.length_b   1.000
_cell.length_c   1.000
_cell.angle_alpha   90.00
_cell.angle_beta   90.00
_cell.angle_gamma   90.00
#
_symmetry.space_group_name_H-M   'P 1'
#
loop_
_entity.id
_entity.type
_entity.pdbx_description
1 polymer ?
#
loop_
_entity_poly.entity_id
_entity_poly.type
_entity_poly.pdbx_seq_one_letter_code
_entity_poly.pdbx_strand_id
1 'polypeptide(L)'
;KIGDTHEGTATMDWMEQEQERGITITSAATTCHWTLEEFTKPKKGALEHRINIIDTPGHVDFTVEVERSLRVLDGAVGVFCAKGGVEPQSENVWRQADTYNVPRMAFVNKMDILGANFYACVDQIRNRLGKNAIVLQLPIGKEDDFKGIIDLFEMKAYIYNDEKGDDITVTDDLGDMADEAELYHAELVEKVCELDDDLTMMYLEGEEPSVDEMKKALRLATCECRAVPVCCGTAYRNKGVQKLLDAIIEYMPSPLDVPAIKGVDLDGNEVVRHSSDEEPFSALAFKIMADPFVGKLAFFRVYSGTMNSGSYVLNATKDKKERVGRILQMHANKRAELDKVYSGDIAAAVGFKFTTTGDTICDEQHP
;
A
#
# COMPACT_ATOMS: atom_id res chain seq x y z
N LYS A 1 -14.96 -4.09 6.85
CA LYS A 1 -16.16 -3.36 7.31
C LYS A 1 -16.26 -2.08 6.49
N ILE A 2 -17.36 -1.88 5.79
CA ILE A 2 -17.62 -0.68 4.98
C ILE A 2 -17.92 0.49 5.92
N GLY A 3 -17.34 1.67 5.62
CA GLY A 3 -17.58 2.91 6.35
C GLY A 3 -17.24 4.11 5.48
N ASP A 4 -17.79 5.28 5.81
CA ASP A 4 -17.57 6.55 5.13
C ASP A 4 -16.94 7.56 6.06
N THR A 5 -15.92 8.28 5.60
CA THR A 5 -15.25 9.35 6.34
C THR A 5 -16.19 10.51 6.62
N HIS A 6 -16.98 10.92 5.63
CA HIS A 6 -17.92 12.06 5.78
C HIS A 6 -19.08 11.76 6.73
N GLU A 7 -19.45 10.48 6.87
CA GLU A 7 -20.46 10.05 7.83
C GLU A 7 -19.88 9.65 9.20
N GLY A 8 -18.56 9.75 9.37
CA GLY A 8 -17.86 9.36 10.61
C GLY A 8 -17.91 7.87 10.92
N THR A 9 -18.17 7.03 9.90
CA THR A 9 -18.31 5.57 10.07
C THR A 9 -17.09 4.77 9.62
N ALA A 10 -16.07 5.45 9.07
CA ALA A 10 -14.80 4.82 8.65
C ALA A 10 -14.08 4.21 9.85
N THR A 11 -13.63 2.96 9.69
CA THR A 11 -13.03 2.19 10.81
C THR A 11 -11.68 2.74 11.25
N MET A 12 -10.93 3.37 10.34
CA MET A 12 -9.60 3.90 10.63
C MET A 12 -9.66 5.31 11.27
N ASP A 13 -10.72 6.07 11.03
CA ASP A 13 -11.00 7.36 11.66
C ASP A 13 -11.69 7.12 13.00
N TRP A 14 -10.92 6.80 14.02
CA TRP A 14 -11.42 6.38 15.34
C TRP A 14 -11.50 7.51 16.36
N MET A 15 -10.86 8.65 16.09
CA MET A 15 -10.92 9.82 16.96
C MET A 15 -12.24 10.58 16.76
N GLU A 16 -12.83 11.08 17.83
CA GLU A 16 -14.06 11.87 17.79
C GLU A 16 -13.95 13.05 16.84
N GLN A 17 -12.80 13.74 16.83
CA GLN A 17 -12.50 14.88 15.96
C GLN A 17 -12.41 14.49 14.48
N GLU A 18 -11.92 13.30 14.16
CA GLU A 18 -11.90 12.76 12.79
C GLU A 18 -13.31 12.48 12.31
N GLN A 19 -14.11 11.87 13.17
CA GLN A 19 -15.51 11.52 12.87
C GLN A 19 -16.40 12.78 12.73
N GLU A 20 -16.22 13.76 13.59
CA GLU A 20 -16.97 15.02 13.53
C GLU A 20 -16.64 15.85 12.28
N ARG A 21 -15.37 15.87 11.87
CA ARG A 21 -14.88 16.64 10.72
C ARG A 21 -14.97 15.90 9.39
N GLY A 22 -15.13 14.57 9.44
CA GLY A 22 -15.13 13.71 8.25
C GLY A 22 -13.80 13.68 7.51
N ILE A 23 -12.68 13.83 8.22
CA ILE A 23 -11.32 13.81 7.68
C ILE A 23 -10.38 13.01 8.60
N THR A 24 -9.46 12.28 8.03
CA THR A 24 -8.36 11.64 8.77
C THR A 24 -7.38 12.71 9.27
N ILE A 25 -7.04 12.70 10.54
CA ILE A 25 -6.10 13.64 11.18
C ILE A 25 -4.78 12.95 11.49
N THR A 26 -4.85 11.75 12.06
CA THR A 26 -3.67 10.97 12.45
C THR A 26 -3.57 9.70 11.65
N SER A 27 -2.34 9.31 11.32
CA SER A 27 -2.12 8.01 10.67
C SER A 27 -2.56 6.86 11.59
N ALA A 28 -3.23 5.88 11.02
CA ALA A 28 -3.66 4.68 11.73
C ALA A 28 -3.11 3.43 11.04
N ALA A 29 -2.73 2.43 11.83
CA ALA A 29 -2.21 1.17 11.32
C ALA A 29 -3.24 0.05 11.45
N THR A 30 -3.35 -0.77 10.43
CA THR A 30 -4.13 -2.01 10.46
C THR A 30 -3.44 -3.09 9.65
N THR A 31 -3.89 -4.31 9.80
CA THR A 31 -3.38 -5.45 9.04
C THR A 31 -4.54 -6.20 8.41
N CYS A 32 -4.40 -6.55 7.15
CA CYS A 32 -5.29 -7.49 6.49
C CYS A 32 -4.51 -8.70 5.96
N HIS A 33 -5.23 -9.78 5.74
CA HIS A 33 -4.72 -11.00 5.13
C HIS A 33 -5.44 -11.21 3.80
N TRP A 34 -4.69 -11.54 2.76
CA TRP A 34 -5.23 -11.72 1.43
C TRP A 34 -4.50 -12.82 0.66
N THR A 35 -5.26 -13.59 -0.08
CA THR A 35 -4.75 -14.61 -1.00
C THR A 35 -5.11 -14.19 -2.42
N LEU A 36 -4.19 -14.29 -3.37
CA LEU A 36 -4.47 -13.95 -4.77
C LEU A 36 -5.72 -14.69 -5.26
N GLU A 37 -6.60 -13.96 -5.94
CA GLU A 37 -7.87 -14.45 -6.49
C GLU A 37 -8.81 -15.06 -5.42
N GLU A 38 -8.70 -14.66 -4.14
CA GLU A 38 -9.48 -15.21 -3.03
C GLU A 38 -10.99 -15.19 -3.29
N PHE A 39 -11.47 -14.14 -3.94
CA PHE A 39 -12.89 -13.93 -4.23
C PHE A 39 -13.44 -14.71 -5.43
N THR A 40 -12.59 -15.33 -6.24
CA THR A 40 -13.01 -16.14 -7.40
C THR A 40 -12.79 -17.64 -7.17
N LYS A 41 -11.57 -18.09 -7.22
CA LYS A 41 -11.14 -19.45 -6.86
C LYS A 41 -9.65 -19.46 -6.58
N PRO A 42 -9.22 -19.31 -5.33
CA PRO A 42 -7.81 -19.34 -5.01
C PRO A 42 -7.19 -20.67 -5.44
N LYS A 43 -6.01 -20.62 -6.04
CA LYS A 43 -5.26 -21.82 -6.43
C LYS A 43 -4.97 -22.66 -5.18
N LYS A 44 -5.16 -23.97 -5.26
CA LYS A 44 -4.88 -24.86 -4.15
C LYS A 44 -3.42 -24.71 -3.69
N GLY A 45 -3.21 -24.30 -2.44
CA GLY A 45 -1.89 -24.02 -1.88
C GLY A 45 -1.37 -22.61 -2.16
N ALA A 46 -2.22 -21.67 -2.61
CA ALA A 46 -1.87 -20.27 -2.72
C ALA A 46 -1.46 -19.71 -1.34
N LEU A 47 -0.42 -18.87 -1.34
CA LEU A 47 0.08 -18.24 -0.11
C LEU A 47 -0.85 -17.12 0.33
N GLU A 48 -1.16 -17.12 1.63
CA GLU A 48 -1.79 -15.97 2.27
C GLU A 48 -0.73 -14.88 2.51
N HIS A 49 -1.04 -13.67 2.09
CA HIS A 49 -0.18 -12.50 2.29
C HIS A 49 -0.73 -11.65 3.43
N ARG A 50 0.16 -11.23 4.32
CA ARG A 50 -0.15 -10.25 5.35
C ARG A 50 0.23 -8.86 4.85
N ILE A 51 -0.76 -7.98 4.74
CA ILE A 51 -0.60 -6.61 4.27
C ILE A 51 -0.78 -5.67 5.47
N ASN A 52 0.31 -5.00 5.86
CA ASN A 52 0.26 -3.96 6.87
C ASN A 52 -0.07 -2.63 6.19
N ILE A 53 -1.17 -2.03 6.57
CA ILE A 53 -1.69 -0.80 5.99
C ILE A 53 -1.50 0.33 6.98
N ILE A 54 -0.87 1.42 6.55
CA ILE A 54 -0.85 2.70 7.26
C ILE A 54 -1.74 3.65 6.48
N ASP A 55 -2.88 3.98 7.06
CA ASP A 55 -3.78 5.00 6.54
C ASP A 55 -3.25 6.38 6.94
N THR A 56 -3.08 7.27 5.97
CA THR A 56 -2.49 8.59 6.17
C THR A 56 -3.46 9.69 5.81
N PRO A 57 -3.46 10.83 6.56
CA PRO A 57 -4.31 11.95 6.21
C PRO A 57 -3.98 12.53 4.83
N GLY A 58 -5.02 12.89 4.08
CA GLY A 58 -4.88 13.56 2.78
C GLY A 58 -4.84 15.09 2.86
N HIS A 59 -5.04 15.69 4.05
CA HIS A 59 -5.13 17.15 4.22
C HIS A 59 -3.75 17.78 4.40
N VAL A 60 -3.53 18.96 3.80
CA VAL A 60 -2.22 19.65 3.80
C VAL A 60 -1.70 19.98 5.20
N ASP A 61 -2.58 20.23 6.15
CA ASP A 61 -2.19 20.57 7.54
C ASP A 61 -1.51 19.39 8.26
N PHE A 62 -1.65 18.18 7.74
CA PHE A 62 -1.14 16.94 8.34
C PHE A 62 -0.02 16.28 7.53
N THR A 63 0.67 17.03 6.68
CA THR A 63 1.78 16.54 5.84
C THR A 63 2.91 15.86 6.62
N VAL A 64 3.16 16.29 7.86
CA VAL A 64 4.17 15.68 8.74
C VAL A 64 3.84 14.22 9.09
N GLU A 65 2.56 13.90 9.26
CA GLU A 65 2.12 12.50 9.50
C GLU A 65 2.35 11.62 8.26
N VAL A 66 2.12 12.18 7.07
CA VAL A 66 2.41 11.51 5.80
C VAL A 66 3.91 11.26 5.65
N GLU A 67 4.74 12.27 5.90
CA GLU A 67 6.20 12.17 5.77
C GLU A 67 6.80 11.13 6.72
N ARG A 68 6.35 11.09 7.97
CA ARG A 68 6.76 10.07 8.94
C ARG A 68 6.40 8.66 8.47
N SER A 69 5.23 8.49 7.88
CA SER A 69 4.78 7.21 7.34
C SER A 69 5.61 6.79 6.12
N LEU A 70 5.91 7.70 5.19
CA LEU A 70 6.70 7.41 4.00
C LEU A 70 8.08 6.80 4.29
N ARG A 71 8.67 7.11 5.43
CA ARG A 71 9.98 6.55 5.84
C ARG A 71 9.96 5.06 6.16
N VAL A 72 8.79 4.51 6.46
CA VAL A 72 8.64 3.10 6.89
C VAL A 72 7.84 2.26 5.91
N LEU A 73 7.36 2.84 4.82
CA LEU A 73 6.60 2.14 3.80
C LEU A 73 7.50 1.39 2.82
N ASP A 74 7.09 0.20 2.40
CA ASP A 74 7.67 -0.50 1.25
C ASP A 74 7.09 0.03 -0.05
N GLY A 75 5.84 0.45 -0.03
CA GLY A 75 5.15 1.04 -1.17
C GLY A 75 3.91 1.81 -0.74
N ALA A 76 3.32 2.55 -1.64
CA ALA A 76 2.13 3.36 -1.37
C ALA A 76 1.07 3.20 -2.46
N VAL A 77 -0.20 3.27 -2.06
CA VAL A 77 -1.34 3.38 -2.96
C VAL A 77 -1.84 4.82 -2.92
N GLY A 78 -1.65 5.55 -4.01
CA GLY A 78 -2.23 6.89 -4.19
C GLY A 78 -3.70 6.77 -4.57
N VAL A 79 -4.59 7.25 -3.70
CA VAL A 79 -6.04 7.20 -3.94
C VAL A 79 -6.49 8.54 -4.52
N PHE A 80 -7.02 8.52 -5.74
CA PHE A 80 -7.51 9.68 -6.46
C PHE A 80 -9.04 9.63 -6.59
N CYS A 81 -9.70 10.76 -6.43
CA CYS A 81 -11.12 10.86 -6.69
C CYS A 81 -11.38 10.92 -8.21
N ALA A 82 -12.22 10.03 -8.75
CA ALA A 82 -12.53 10.00 -10.18
C ALA A 82 -13.14 11.32 -10.72
N LYS A 83 -13.73 12.12 -9.84
CA LYS A 83 -14.28 13.46 -10.19
C LYS A 83 -13.22 14.57 -10.04
N GLY A 84 -12.47 14.58 -8.94
CA GLY A 84 -11.48 15.63 -8.63
C GLY A 84 -10.17 15.43 -9.38
N GLY A 85 -9.81 14.20 -9.71
CA GLY A 85 -8.53 13.87 -10.33
C GLY A 85 -7.34 14.17 -9.42
N VAL A 86 -6.31 14.79 -9.98
CA VAL A 86 -5.12 15.20 -9.25
C VAL A 86 -5.32 16.58 -8.66
N GLU A 87 -5.40 16.65 -7.34
CA GLU A 87 -5.55 17.88 -6.57
C GLU A 87 -4.19 18.36 -6.01
N PRO A 88 -4.06 19.61 -5.52
CA PRO A 88 -2.79 20.12 -4.97
C PRO A 88 -2.22 19.26 -3.83
N GLN A 89 -3.09 18.68 -2.99
CA GLN A 89 -2.68 17.75 -1.94
C GLN A 89 -2.06 16.49 -2.51
N SER A 90 -2.63 15.94 -3.58
CA SER A 90 -2.10 14.77 -4.28
C SER A 90 -0.69 15.03 -4.80
N GLU A 91 -0.45 16.21 -5.38
CA GLU A 91 0.87 16.61 -5.88
C GLU A 91 1.92 16.71 -4.75
N ASN A 92 1.53 17.27 -3.60
CA ASN A 92 2.43 17.42 -2.46
C ASN A 92 2.85 16.05 -1.90
N VAL A 93 1.89 15.18 -1.64
CA VAL A 93 2.16 13.83 -1.12
C VAL A 93 2.97 13.02 -2.13
N TRP A 94 2.68 13.19 -3.43
CA TRP A 94 3.41 12.51 -4.49
C TRP A 94 4.88 12.93 -4.56
N ARG A 95 5.17 14.23 -4.43
CA ARG A 95 6.55 14.75 -4.36
C ARG A 95 7.31 14.26 -3.12
N GLN A 96 6.63 14.20 -1.97
CA GLN A 96 7.24 13.62 -0.77
C GLN A 96 7.61 12.15 -0.99
N ALA A 97 6.73 11.37 -1.60
CA ALA A 97 7.01 9.98 -1.93
C ALA A 97 8.16 9.84 -2.96
N ASP A 98 8.33 10.79 -3.89
CA ASP A 98 9.51 10.85 -4.76
C ASP A 98 10.81 11.06 -3.97
N THR A 99 10.79 11.93 -2.96
CA THR A 99 11.97 12.20 -2.11
C THR A 99 12.45 10.94 -1.39
N TYR A 100 11.55 10.08 -0.99
CA TYR A 100 11.86 8.82 -0.29
C TYR A 100 11.97 7.61 -1.22
N ASN A 101 11.86 7.80 -2.55
CA ASN A 101 11.84 6.72 -3.55
C ASN A 101 10.86 5.60 -3.21
N VAL A 102 9.66 5.95 -2.76
CA VAL A 102 8.62 4.98 -2.41
C VAL A 102 7.91 4.50 -3.68
N PRO A 103 7.96 3.20 -4.01
CA PRO A 103 7.17 2.61 -5.08
C PRO A 103 5.67 2.87 -4.91
N ARG A 104 4.98 3.15 -6.00
CA ARG A 104 3.56 3.57 -5.94
C ARG A 104 2.72 2.92 -7.01
N MET A 105 1.47 2.72 -6.66
CA MET A 105 0.38 2.50 -7.61
C MET A 105 -0.73 3.52 -7.37
N ALA A 106 -1.62 3.68 -8.33
CA ALA A 106 -2.76 4.58 -8.25
C ALA A 106 -4.08 3.81 -8.22
N PHE A 107 -5.01 4.27 -7.40
CA PHE A 107 -6.38 3.78 -7.37
C PHE A 107 -7.35 4.93 -7.62
N VAL A 108 -8.04 4.90 -8.76
CA VAL A 108 -9.08 5.87 -9.12
C VAL A 108 -10.38 5.44 -8.44
N ASN A 109 -10.68 6.10 -7.32
CA ASN A 109 -11.77 5.80 -6.41
C ASN A 109 -13.01 6.65 -6.69
N LYS A 110 -14.13 6.26 -6.12
CA LYS A 110 -15.42 6.96 -6.24
C LYS A 110 -15.92 7.00 -7.69
N MET A 111 -15.80 5.88 -8.39
CA MET A 111 -16.33 5.76 -9.76
C MET A 111 -17.85 5.87 -9.83
N ASP A 112 -18.55 5.74 -8.70
CA ASP A 112 -20.00 5.78 -8.52
C ASP A 112 -20.57 7.18 -8.27
N ILE A 113 -19.76 8.22 -8.17
CA ILE A 113 -20.25 9.58 -7.91
C ILE A 113 -20.51 10.37 -9.20
N LEU A 114 -21.45 11.32 -9.15
CA LEU A 114 -21.75 12.19 -10.27
C LEU A 114 -20.53 13.03 -10.70
N GLY A 115 -20.16 12.96 -11.97
CA GLY A 115 -19.00 13.62 -12.55
C GLY A 115 -17.73 12.76 -12.52
N ALA A 116 -17.82 11.48 -12.15
CA ALA A 116 -16.68 10.55 -12.21
C ALA A 116 -16.17 10.39 -13.66
N ASN A 117 -14.86 10.54 -13.86
CA ASN A 117 -14.20 10.37 -15.14
C ASN A 117 -12.81 9.73 -14.96
N PHE A 118 -12.75 8.43 -15.18
CA PHE A 118 -11.53 7.64 -15.05
C PHE A 118 -10.41 8.14 -15.97
N TYR A 119 -10.73 8.33 -17.25
CA TYR A 119 -9.75 8.68 -18.27
C TYR A 119 -9.12 10.05 -18.03
N ALA A 120 -9.93 11.03 -17.68
CA ALA A 120 -9.45 12.36 -17.31
C ALA A 120 -8.54 12.31 -16.05
N CYS A 121 -8.85 11.45 -15.10
CA CYS A 121 -8.01 11.26 -13.91
C CYS A 121 -6.65 10.64 -14.30
N VAL A 122 -6.63 9.62 -15.15
CA VAL A 122 -5.39 8.99 -15.65
C VAL A 122 -4.54 10.00 -16.42
N ASP A 123 -5.14 10.81 -17.29
CA ASP A 123 -4.45 11.85 -18.04
C ASP A 123 -3.83 12.90 -17.11
N GLN A 124 -4.51 13.27 -16.04
CA GLN A 124 -3.96 14.17 -15.03
C GLN A 124 -2.79 13.54 -14.28
N ILE A 125 -2.82 12.26 -13.93
CA ILE A 125 -1.71 11.53 -13.32
C ILE A 125 -0.50 11.57 -14.26
N ARG A 126 -0.67 11.30 -15.55
CA ARG A 126 0.39 11.35 -16.55
C ARG A 126 0.98 12.75 -16.71
N ASN A 127 0.13 13.75 -16.87
CA ASN A 127 0.56 15.12 -17.21
C ASN A 127 1.03 15.94 -16.00
N ARG A 128 0.33 15.85 -14.88
CA ARG A 128 0.60 16.69 -13.68
C ARG A 128 1.62 16.07 -12.74
N LEU A 129 1.62 14.74 -12.61
CA LEU A 129 2.58 14.03 -11.78
C LEU A 129 3.80 13.56 -12.57
N GLY A 130 3.77 13.67 -13.92
CA GLY A 130 4.88 13.32 -14.80
C GLY A 130 5.28 11.85 -14.70
N LYS A 131 4.31 10.94 -14.49
CA LYS A 131 4.59 9.53 -14.22
C LYS A 131 4.12 8.64 -15.35
N ASN A 132 4.86 7.53 -15.55
CA ASN A 132 4.48 6.47 -16.46
C ASN A 132 3.33 5.66 -15.84
N ALA A 133 2.10 6.18 -15.97
CA ALA A 133 0.89 5.54 -15.49
C ALA A 133 0.44 4.47 -16.48
N ILE A 134 0.43 3.23 -16.03
CA ILE A 134 0.06 2.04 -16.80
C ILE A 134 -1.32 1.57 -16.34
N VAL A 135 -2.31 1.69 -17.21
CA VAL A 135 -3.68 1.31 -16.93
C VAL A 135 -3.80 -0.21 -16.94
N LEU A 136 -4.19 -0.80 -15.79
CA LEU A 136 -4.42 -2.23 -15.65
C LEU A 136 -5.88 -2.63 -15.85
N GLN A 137 -6.79 -1.70 -15.65
CA GLN A 137 -8.22 -1.97 -15.59
C GLN A 137 -8.99 -0.84 -16.26
N LEU A 138 -10.11 -1.18 -16.90
CA LEU A 138 -11.10 -0.21 -17.36
C LEU A 138 -12.36 -0.29 -16.50
N PRO A 139 -13.02 0.83 -16.20
CA PRO A 139 -14.31 0.80 -15.52
C PRO A 139 -15.43 0.37 -16.47
N ILE A 140 -16.35 -0.46 -15.98
CA ILE A 140 -17.60 -0.79 -16.69
C ILE A 140 -18.69 0.13 -16.17
N GLY A 141 -19.05 1.11 -16.98
CA GLY A 141 -19.96 2.18 -16.59
C GLY A 141 -19.28 3.24 -15.71
N LYS A 142 -20.03 4.25 -15.33
CA LYS A 142 -19.63 5.35 -14.46
C LYS A 142 -20.83 5.86 -13.68
N GLU A 143 -20.58 6.59 -12.60
CA GLU A 143 -21.65 7.13 -11.75
C GLU A 143 -22.57 6.00 -11.26
N ASP A 144 -23.88 6.20 -11.29
CA ASP A 144 -24.86 5.18 -10.87
C ASP A 144 -24.80 3.88 -11.71
N ASP A 145 -24.29 3.97 -12.95
CA ASP A 145 -24.14 2.82 -13.85
C ASP A 145 -22.82 2.05 -13.65
N PHE A 146 -21.97 2.50 -12.71
CA PHE A 146 -20.71 1.78 -12.40
C PHE A 146 -21.00 0.42 -11.78
N LYS A 147 -20.73 -0.64 -12.53
CA LYS A 147 -21.04 -2.01 -12.13
C LYS A 147 -19.85 -2.97 -12.08
N GLY A 148 -18.68 -2.54 -12.51
CA GLY A 148 -17.52 -3.44 -12.50
C GLY A 148 -16.30 -2.88 -13.19
N ILE A 149 -15.35 -3.78 -13.43
CA ILE A 149 -14.07 -3.47 -14.09
C ILE A 149 -13.73 -4.53 -15.13
N ILE A 150 -12.94 -4.15 -16.13
CA ILE A 150 -12.28 -5.08 -17.05
C ILE A 150 -10.81 -5.16 -16.66
N ASP A 151 -10.30 -6.36 -16.41
CA ASP A 151 -8.89 -6.62 -16.25
C ASP A 151 -8.23 -6.74 -17.62
N LEU A 152 -7.28 -5.87 -17.92
CA LEU A 152 -6.66 -5.78 -19.24
C LEU A 152 -5.58 -6.84 -19.49
N PHE A 153 -5.00 -7.45 -18.46
CA PHE A 153 -4.12 -8.59 -18.66
C PHE A 153 -4.88 -9.87 -18.97
N GLU A 154 -5.98 -10.09 -18.26
CA GLU A 154 -6.80 -11.29 -18.40
C GLU A 154 -7.85 -11.18 -19.50
N MET A 155 -8.15 -9.95 -19.92
CA MET A 155 -9.26 -9.60 -20.84
C MET A 155 -10.59 -10.18 -20.35
N LYS A 156 -10.88 -9.96 -19.05
CA LYS A 156 -12.09 -10.44 -18.37
C LYS A 156 -12.80 -9.31 -17.66
N ALA A 157 -14.13 -9.37 -17.70
CA ALA A 157 -14.99 -8.47 -16.94
C ALA A 157 -15.33 -9.06 -15.57
N TYR A 158 -15.19 -8.24 -14.55
CA TYR A 158 -15.59 -8.49 -13.17
C TYR A 158 -16.78 -7.62 -12.84
N ILE A 159 -17.97 -8.21 -12.84
CA ILE A 159 -19.26 -7.52 -12.67
C ILE A 159 -19.77 -7.77 -11.26
N TYR A 160 -20.05 -6.72 -10.53
CA TYR A 160 -20.59 -6.75 -9.18
C TYR A 160 -22.11 -6.70 -9.26
N ASN A 161 -22.77 -7.78 -8.82
CA ASN A 161 -24.23 -7.96 -8.93
C ASN A 161 -24.99 -7.35 -7.75
N ASP A 162 -24.30 -7.01 -6.68
CA ASP A 162 -24.90 -6.44 -5.47
C ASP A 162 -24.25 -5.08 -5.08
N GLU A 163 -24.89 -4.40 -4.13
CA GLU A 163 -24.38 -3.11 -3.64
C GLU A 163 -23.22 -3.22 -2.65
N LYS A 164 -23.00 -4.43 -2.09
CA LYS A 164 -21.95 -4.69 -1.09
C LYS A 164 -20.64 -5.15 -1.71
N GLY A 165 -20.64 -5.44 -3.02
CA GLY A 165 -19.47 -5.94 -3.73
C GLY A 165 -19.03 -7.35 -3.33
N ASP A 166 -19.96 -8.16 -2.82
CA ASP A 166 -19.70 -9.53 -2.38
C ASP A 166 -20.03 -10.57 -3.47
N ASP A 167 -20.99 -10.26 -4.35
CA ASP A 167 -21.41 -11.13 -5.45
C ASP A 167 -20.76 -10.66 -6.76
N ILE A 168 -19.80 -11.43 -7.27
CA ILE A 168 -18.99 -11.06 -8.43
C ILE A 168 -19.14 -12.13 -9.52
N THR A 169 -19.55 -11.71 -10.69
CA THR A 169 -19.54 -12.52 -11.92
C THR A 169 -18.28 -12.20 -12.74
N VAL A 170 -17.50 -13.23 -13.07
CA VAL A 170 -16.35 -13.10 -13.96
C VAL A 170 -16.70 -13.71 -15.31
N THR A 171 -16.50 -12.96 -16.40
CA THR A 171 -16.85 -13.38 -17.76
C THR A 171 -15.82 -12.88 -18.78
N ASP A 172 -15.64 -13.66 -19.85
CA ASP A 172 -14.86 -13.26 -21.03
C ASP A 172 -15.68 -12.39 -22.01
N ASP A 173 -16.99 -12.26 -21.78
CA ASP A 173 -17.84 -11.38 -22.56
C ASP A 173 -17.69 -9.93 -22.06
N LEU A 174 -17.04 -9.11 -22.87
CA LEU A 174 -16.79 -7.70 -22.58
C LEU A 174 -17.91 -6.76 -23.11
N GLY A 175 -18.88 -7.31 -23.80
CA GLY A 175 -20.01 -6.55 -24.36
C GLY A 175 -19.58 -5.40 -25.25
N ASP A 176 -20.20 -4.24 -25.07
CA ASP A 176 -19.94 -3.02 -25.86
C ASP A 176 -18.53 -2.43 -25.62
N MET A 177 -17.81 -2.90 -24.60
CA MET A 177 -16.46 -2.43 -24.27
C MET A 177 -15.34 -3.25 -24.93
N ALA A 178 -15.66 -4.27 -25.73
CA ALA A 178 -14.67 -5.16 -26.31
C ALA A 178 -13.61 -4.41 -27.13
N ASP A 179 -14.03 -3.53 -28.04
CA ASP A 179 -13.12 -2.77 -28.92
C ASP A 179 -12.23 -1.81 -28.10
N GLU A 180 -12.79 -1.16 -27.09
CA GLU A 180 -12.04 -0.27 -26.18
C GLU A 180 -11.06 -1.06 -25.33
N ALA A 181 -11.46 -2.21 -24.79
CA ALA A 181 -10.59 -3.09 -24.02
C ALA A 181 -9.43 -3.62 -24.85
N GLU A 182 -9.65 -4.00 -26.11
CA GLU A 182 -8.57 -4.41 -27.03
C GLU A 182 -7.56 -3.27 -27.29
N LEU A 183 -8.06 -2.04 -27.48
CA LEU A 183 -7.20 -0.87 -27.66
C LEU A 183 -6.31 -0.63 -26.42
N TYR A 184 -6.90 -0.65 -25.22
CA TYR A 184 -6.15 -0.45 -23.98
C TYR A 184 -5.27 -1.64 -23.61
N HIS A 185 -5.65 -2.86 -23.98
CA HIS A 185 -4.78 -4.03 -23.87
C HIS A 185 -3.53 -3.87 -24.75
N ALA A 186 -3.68 -3.46 -25.99
CA ALA A 186 -2.55 -3.21 -26.89
C ALA A 186 -1.63 -2.09 -26.32
N GLU A 187 -2.19 -1.00 -25.77
CA GLU A 187 -1.42 0.05 -25.09
C GLU A 187 -0.69 -0.51 -23.86
N LEU A 188 -1.35 -1.38 -23.08
CA LEU A 188 -0.75 -2.02 -21.91
C LEU A 188 0.45 -2.88 -22.31
N VAL A 189 0.31 -3.74 -23.32
CA VAL A 189 1.38 -4.62 -23.83
C VAL A 189 2.57 -3.78 -24.29
N GLU A 190 2.34 -2.74 -25.13
CA GLU A 190 3.39 -1.85 -25.62
C GLU A 190 4.14 -1.19 -24.46
N LYS A 191 3.43 -0.55 -23.53
CA LYS A 191 4.05 0.15 -22.40
C LYS A 191 4.80 -0.77 -21.46
N VAL A 192 4.31 -1.99 -21.23
CA VAL A 192 5.01 -2.96 -20.39
C VAL A 192 6.25 -3.50 -21.09
N CYS A 193 6.17 -3.76 -22.40
CA CYS A 193 7.34 -4.19 -23.18
C CYS A 193 8.46 -3.14 -23.17
N GLU A 194 8.13 -1.85 -23.17
CA GLU A 194 9.13 -0.77 -23.07
C GLU A 194 9.88 -0.73 -21.73
N LEU A 195 9.42 -1.45 -20.71
CA LEU A 195 10.06 -1.49 -19.39
C LEU A 195 11.22 -2.48 -19.28
N ASP A 196 11.33 -3.41 -20.23
CA ASP A 196 12.28 -4.51 -20.21
C ASP A 196 12.86 -4.75 -21.62
N ASP A 197 14.17 -4.83 -21.72
CA ASP A 197 14.86 -4.94 -23.03
C ASP A 197 14.52 -6.24 -23.76
N ASP A 198 14.39 -7.36 -23.04
CA ASP A 198 14.06 -8.65 -23.65
C ASP A 198 12.62 -8.64 -24.18
N LEU A 199 11.68 -8.07 -23.42
CA LEU A 199 10.28 -7.91 -23.85
C LEU A 199 10.16 -6.93 -25.02
N THR A 200 10.95 -5.87 -25.04
CA THR A 200 11.03 -4.94 -26.18
C THR A 200 11.43 -5.68 -27.45
N MET A 201 12.46 -6.54 -27.38
CA MET A 201 12.91 -7.32 -28.53
C MET A 201 11.82 -8.29 -29.03
N MET A 202 11.17 -9.03 -28.13
CA MET A 202 10.04 -9.92 -28.48
C MET A 202 8.94 -9.16 -29.21
N TYR A 203 8.54 -8.00 -28.66
CA TYR A 203 7.49 -7.17 -29.23
C TYR A 203 7.84 -6.65 -30.63
N LEU A 204 9.09 -6.22 -30.84
CA LEU A 204 9.58 -5.75 -32.16
C LEU A 204 9.66 -6.88 -33.19
N GLU A 205 9.88 -8.12 -32.76
CA GLU A 205 9.87 -9.32 -33.62
C GLU A 205 8.44 -9.81 -33.92
N GLY A 206 7.43 -9.18 -33.33
CA GLY A 206 6.02 -9.51 -33.51
C GLY A 206 5.56 -10.69 -32.65
N GLU A 207 6.33 -11.02 -31.61
CA GLU A 207 5.97 -11.99 -30.58
C GLU A 207 5.34 -11.27 -29.39
N GLU A 208 4.21 -11.75 -28.90
CA GLU A 208 3.58 -11.22 -27.70
C GLU A 208 4.11 -11.98 -26.46
N PRO A 209 4.70 -11.28 -25.46
CA PRO A 209 5.12 -11.91 -24.22
C PRO A 209 3.93 -12.50 -23.44
N SER A 210 4.20 -13.54 -22.66
CA SER A 210 3.18 -14.09 -21.77
C SER A 210 2.77 -13.09 -20.69
N VAL A 211 1.55 -13.25 -20.16
CA VAL A 211 1.03 -12.41 -19.06
C VAL A 211 1.95 -12.45 -17.84
N ASP A 212 2.52 -13.60 -17.53
CA ASP A 212 3.44 -13.77 -16.39
C ASP A 212 4.75 -13.00 -16.59
N GLU A 213 5.31 -12.97 -17.80
CA GLU A 213 6.51 -12.18 -18.12
C GLU A 213 6.21 -10.67 -18.02
N MET A 214 5.09 -10.25 -18.58
CA MET A 214 4.66 -8.85 -18.51
C MET A 214 4.41 -8.41 -17.07
N LYS A 215 3.75 -9.21 -16.25
CA LYS A 215 3.51 -8.91 -14.82
C LYS A 215 4.82 -8.81 -14.03
N LYS A 216 5.81 -9.66 -14.31
CA LYS A 216 7.14 -9.58 -13.68
C LYS A 216 7.87 -8.30 -14.05
N ALA A 217 7.88 -7.92 -15.34
CA ALA A 217 8.49 -6.68 -15.79
C ALA A 217 7.83 -5.45 -15.18
N LEU A 218 6.49 -5.43 -15.11
CA LEU A 218 5.75 -4.34 -14.49
C LEU A 218 6.03 -4.26 -12.97
N ARG A 219 6.10 -5.40 -12.27
CA ARG A 219 6.49 -5.44 -10.85
C ARG A 219 7.86 -4.82 -10.63
N LEU A 220 8.86 -5.25 -11.39
CA LEU A 220 10.22 -4.74 -11.28
C LEU A 220 10.26 -3.22 -11.51
N ALA A 221 9.63 -2.75 -12.58
CA ALA A 221 9.56 -1.33 -12.91
C ALA A 221 8.81 -0.51 -11.84
N THR A 222 7.77 -1.09 -11.22
CA THR A 222 7.04 -0.46 -10.10
C THR A 222 7.93 -0.35 -8.86
N CYS A 223 8.63 -1.43 -8.49
CA CYS A 223 9.57 -1.43 -7.37
C CYS A 223 10.72 -0.44 -7.56
N GLU A 224 11.15 -0.21 -8.79
CA GLU A 224 12.17 0.78 -9.18
C GLU A 224 11.62 2.19 -9.41
N CYS A 225 10.36 2.45 -9.13
CA CYS A 225 9.67 3.74 -9.34
C CYS A 225 9.63 4.20 -10.81
N ARG A 226 9.81 3.30 -11.80
CA ARG A 226 9.75 3.59 -13.23
C ARG A 226 8.34 3.50 -13.81
N ALA A 227 7.43 2.81 -13.15
CA ALA A 227 6.05 2.65 -13.58
C ALA A 227 5.09 2.83 -12.40
N VAL A 228 3.86 3.24 -12.70
CA VAL A 228 2.77 3.39 -11.74
C VAL A 228 1.56 2.62 -12.27
N PRO A 229 1.28 1.40 -11.77
CA PRO A 229 0.08 0.67 -12.11
C PRO A 229 -1.18 1.43 -11.67
N VAL A 230 -2.22 1.46 -12.50
CA VAL A 230 -3.47 2.17 -12.23
C VAL A 230 -4.63 1.19 -12.20
N CYS A 231 -5.33 1.15 -11.08
CA CYS A 231 -6.59 0.43 -10.86
C CYS A 231 -7.74 1.41 -10.64
N CYS A 232 -8.97 0.93 -10.70
CA CYS A 232 -10.15 1.75 -10.43
C CYS A 232 -11.23 1.00 -9.66
N GLY A 233 -12.15 1.76 -9.06
CA GLY A 233 -13.27 1.21 -8.33
C GLY A 233 -14.02 2.21 -7.48
N THR A 234 -14.83 1.70 -6.57
CA THR A 234 -15.47 2.47 -5.51
C THR A 234 -15.36 1.72 -4.19
N ALA A 235 -14.48 2.23 -3.30
CA ALA A 235 -14.18 1.59 -2.03
C ALA A 235 -15.39 1.54 -1.10
N TYR A 236 -16.23 2.56 -1.11
CA TYR A 236 -17.44 2.63 -0.28
C TYR A 236 -18.42 1.49 -0.59
N ARG A 237 -18.55 1.10 -1.86
CA ARG A 237 -19.38 -0.03 -2.30
C ARG A 237 -18.61 -1.34 -2.46
N ASN A 238 -17.35 -1.39 -2.02
CA ASN A 238 -16.47 -2.55 -2.11
C ASN A 238 -16.31 -3.12 -3.54
N LYS A 239 -16.46 -2.27 -4.57
CA LYS A 239 -16.30 -2.67 -5.98
C LYS A 239 -14.91 -2.30 -6.48
N GLY A 240 -14.14 -3.27 -6.96
CA GLY A 240 -12.76 -3.11 -7.43
C GLY A 240 -11.69 -3.24 -6.33
N VAL A 241 -12.07 -3.31 -5.05
CA VAL A 241 -11.12 -3.42 -3.92
C VAL A 241 -10.39 -4.77 -3.93
N GLN A 242 -11.07 -5.85 -4.30
CA GLN A 242 -10.50 -7.19 -4.38
C GLN A 242 -9.36 -7.23 -5.41
N LYS A 243 -9.58 -6.69 -6.60
CA LYS A 243 -8.54 -6.61 -7.64
C LYS A 243 -7.44 -5.60 -7.29
N LEU A 244 -7.71 -4.59 -6.47
CA LEU A 244 -6.67 -3.74 -5.91
C LEU A 244 -5.77 -4.51 -4.95
N LEU A 245 -6.31 -5.37 -4.09
CA LEU A 245 -5.53 -6.22 -3.18
C LEU A 245 -4.68 -7.22 -3.96
N ASP A 246 -5.21 -7.83 -5.03
CA ASP A 246 -4.43 -8.66 -5.93
C ASP A 246 -3.28 -7.87 -6.57
N ALA A 247 -3.56 -6.66 -7.08
CA ALA A 247 -2.54 -5.80 -7.69
C ALA A 247 -1.45 -5.36 -6.69
N ILE A 248 -1.80 -5.12 -5.42
CA ILE A 248 -0.81 -4.84 -4.37
C ILE A 248 0.15 -6.02 -4.22
N ILE A 249 -0.36 -7.25 -4.17
CA ILE A 249 0.48 -8.45 -4.05
C ILE A 249 1.32 -8.65 -5.31
N GLU A 250 0.76 -8.43 -6.50
CA GLU A 250 1.44 -8.65 -7.77
C GLU A 250 2.52 -7.62 -8.09
N TYR A 251 2.31 -6.35 -7.76
CA TYR A 251 3.16 -5.25 -8.26
C TYR A 251 3.88 -4.46 -7.18
N MET A 252 3.43 -4.48 -5.94
CA MET A 252 4.08 -3.72 -4.88
C MET A 252 5.21 -4.53 -4.23
N PRO A 253 6.28 -3.85 -3.75
CA PRO A 253 7.38 -4.54 -3.11
C PRO A 253 6.99 -5.12 -1.76
N SER A 254 7.54 -6.29 -1.46
CA SER A 254 7.59 -6.85 -0.10
C SER A 254 8.86 -6.35 0.63
N PRO A 255 8.99 -6.57 1.93
CA PRO A 255 10.24 -6.28 2.64
C PRO A 255 11.48 -6.96 2.04
N LEU A 256 11.30 -8.06 1.29
CA LEU A 256 12.39 -8.77 0.62
C LEU A 256 12.84 -8.10 -0.69
N ASP A 257 11.98 -7.30 -1.30
CA ASP A 257 12.25 -6.59 -2.56
C ASP A 257 12.92 -5.22 -2.31
N VAL A 258 12.84 -4.71 -1.07
CA VAL A 258 13.42 -3.40 -0.71
C VAL A 258 14.92 -3.57 -0.46
N PRO A 259 15.76 -2.57 -0.83
CA PRO A 259 17.17 -2.61 -0.52
C PRO A 259 17.43 -2.75 0.98
N ALA A 260 18.51 -3.44 1.33
CA ALA A 260 18.96 -3.56 2.72
C ALA A 260 19.13 -2.18 3.36
N ILE A 261 18.68 -2.05 4.60
CA ILE A 261 18.78 -0.77 5.30
C ILE A 261 20.23 -0.53 5.75
N LYS A 262 20.71 0.68 5.56
CA LYS A 262 22.01 1.14 6.00
C LYS A 262 21.88 1.98 7.25
N GLY A 263 22.80 1.77 8.19
CA GLY A 263 22.91 2.53 9.41
C GLY A 263 24.37 2.67 9.84
N VAL A 264 24.58 3.14 11.04
CA VAL A 264 25.90 3.23 11.66
C VAL A 264 25.83 2.61 13.04
N ASP A 265 26.92 1.92 13.43
CA ASP A 265 27.08 1.44 14.79
C ASP A 265 27.43 2.58 15.77
N LEU A 266 27.61 2.26 17.06
CA LEU A 266 27.97 3.26 18.07
C LEU A 266 29.38 3.86 17.86
N ASP A 267 30.24 3.20 17.09
CA ASP A 267 31.57 3.65 16.73
C ASP A 267 31.60 4.46 15.43
N GLY A 268 30.47 4.57 14.75
CA GLY A 268 30.31 5.32 13.48
C GLY A 268 30.65 4.52 12.23
N ASN A 269 30.82 3.20 12.31
CA ASN A 269 31.05 2.36 11.15
C ASN A 269 29.74 2.05 10.43
N GLU A 270 29.77 1.97 9.10
CA GLU A 270 28.60 1.59 8.31
C GLU A 270 28.18 0.14 8.61
N VAL A 271 26.91 -0.04 8.91
CA VAL A 271 26.28 -1.35 9.15
C VAL A 271 25.12 -1.52 8.19
N VAL A 272 24.99 -2.70 7.61
CA VAL A 272 23.89 -3.07 6.70
C VAL A 272 23.04 -4.14 7.38
N ARG A 273 21.72 -4.01 7.26
CA ARG A 273 20.75 -5.00 7.75
C ARG A 273 19.82 -5.41 6.61
N HIS A 274 19.70 -6.71 6.41
CA HIS A 274 18.78 -7.29 5.42
C HIS A 274 17.45 -7.67 6.11
N SER A 275 16.39 -7.73 5.32
CA SER A 275 15.11 -8.22 5.81
C SER A 275 15.16 -9.74 6.02
N SER A 276 15.62 -10.16 7.19
CA SER A 276 15.74 -11.56 7.61
C SER A 276 15.49 -11.67 9.11
N ASP A 277 14.78 -12.71 9.53
CA ASP A 277 14.54 -13.01 10.94
C ASP A 277 15.78 -13.50 11.68
N GLU A 278 16.79 -13.96 10.95
CA GLU A 278 18.05 -14.50 11.48
C GLU A 278 19.10 -13.40 11.76
N GLU A 279 18.91 -12.20 11.20
CA GLU A 279 19.78 -11.07 11.47
C GLU A 279 19.53 -10.45 12.85
N PRO A 280 20.48 -9.67 13.40
CA PRO A 280 20.26 -8.91 14.62
C PRO A 280 19.04 -8.00 14.48
N PHE A 281 18.24 -7.90 15.55
CA PHE A 281 17.05 -7.07 15.56
C PHE A 281 17.39 -5.59 15.33
N SER A 282 16.67 -4.96 14.42
CA SER A 282 16.66 -3.52 14.22
C SER A 282 15.28 -3.01 13.80
N ALA A 283 14.88 -1.89 14.37
CA ALA A 283 13.58 -1.27 14.08
C ALA A 283 13.64 0.24 14.25
N LEU A 284 12.72 0.95 13.61
CA LEU A 284 12.54 2.39 13.71
C LEU A 284 11.21 2.70 14.40
N ALA A 285 11.25 3.47 15.48
CA ALA A 285 10.03 4.04 16.07
C ALA A 285 9.60 5.27 15.25
N PHE A 286 8.48 5.15 14.53
CA PHE A 286 8.04 6.20 13.61
C PHE A 286 6.86 7.04 14.13
N LYS A 287 6.17 6.56 15.17
CA LYS A 287 5.05 7.27 15.78
C LYS A 287 4.93 6.96 17.27
N ILE A 288 4.71 7.98 18.08
CA ILE A 288 4.38 7.85 19.50
C ILE A 288 2.98 8.39 19.74
N MET A 289 2.18 7.62 20.45
CA MET A 289 0.81 7.99 20.82
C MET A 289 0.60 7.79 22.32
N ALA A 290 -0.12 8.69 22.94
CA ALA A 290 -0.60 8.51 24.30
C ALA A 290 -1.96 7.79 24.28
N ASP A 291 -2.06 6.71 24.98
CA ASP A 291 -3.28 5.93 25.12
C ASP A 291 -3.76 5.97 26.57
N PRO A 292 -5.05 6.27 26.85
CA PRO A 292 -5.55 6.44 28.20
C PRO A 292 -5.52 5.17 29.05
N PHE A 293 -5.45 3.98 28.41
CA PHE A 293 -5.50 2.69 29.11
C PHE A 293 -4.14 2.03 29.28
N VAL A 294 -3.26 2.16 28.29
CA VAL A 294 -1.94 1.49 28.29
C VAL A 294 -0.78 2.47 28.38
N GLY A 295 -1.06 3.76 28.37
CA GLY A 295 -0.06 4.81 28.45
C GLY A 295 0.63 5.06 27.11
N LYS A 296 1.94 5.10 27.10
CA LYS A 296 2.73 5.39 25.89
C LYS A 296 2.77 4.19 24.95
N LEU A 297 2.30 4.38 23.73
CA LEU A 297 2.40 3.45 22.61
C LEU A 297 3.47 3.93 21.63
N ALA A 298 4.48 3.11 21.37
CA ALA A 298 5.49 3.36 20.35
C ALA A 298 5.25 2.46 19.14
N PHE A 299 4.83 3.03 18.03
CA PHE A 299 4.71 2.32 16.76
C PHE A 299 6.08 2.22 16.11
N PHE A 300 6.42 1.02 15.67
CA PHE A 300 7.72 0.73 15.08
C PHE A 300 7.60 -0.19 13.86
N ARG A 301 8.55 -0.04 12.93
CA ARG A 301 8.79 -0.93 11.82
C ARG A 301 10.02 -1.77 12.10
N VAL A 302 9.92 -3.09 12.00
CA VAL A 302 11.05 -4.02 12.08
C VAL A 302 11.73 -4.12 10.72
N TYR A 303 13.03 -3.85 10.66
CA TYR A 303 13.83 -3.97 9.43
C TYR A 303 14.60 -5.27 9.36
N SER A 304 15.04 -5.80 10.50
CA SER A 304 15.76 -7.07 10.58
C SER A 304 15.51 -7.74 11.93
N GLY A 305 15.71 -9.04 11.95
CA GLY A 305 15.63 -9.84 13.16
C GLY A 305 14.23 -9.95 13.74
N THR A 306 14.17 -10.40 14.97
CA THR A 306 12.93 -10.63 15.72
C THR A 306 13.00 -10.05 17.12
N MET A 307 11.84 -9.69 17.70
CA MET A 307 11.75 -9.19 19.06
C MET A 307 10.59 -9.86 19.79
N ASN A 308 10.85 -10.33 21.02
CA ASN A 308 9.85 -10.96 21.86
C ASN A 308 9.25 -9.98 22.88
N SER A 309 7.99 -10.15 23.19
CA SER A 309 7.33 -9.49 24.32
C SER A 309 8.08 -9.83 25.62
N GLY A 310 8.24 -8.86 26.51
CA GLY A 310 8.96 -9.01 27.77
C GLY A 310 10.50 -8.96 27.68
N SER A 311 11.08 -8.88 26.47
CA SER A 311 12.54 -8.80 26.26
C SER A 311 13.10 -7.39 26.51
N TYR A 312 14.40 -7.24 26.30
CA TYR A 312 15.09 -5.96 26.34
C TYR A 312 15.68 -5.63 24.98
N VAL A 313 15.74 -4.34 24.68
CA VAL A 313 16.36 -3.77 23.48
C VAL A 313 17.17 -2.53 23.84
N LEU A 314 18.04 -2.12 22.94
CA LEU A 314 18.77 -0.87 23.03
C LEU A 314 18.06 0.20 22.19
N ASN A 315 17.77 1.34 22.77
CA ASN A 315 17.54 2.57 22.02
C ASN A 315 18.90 3.15 21.66
N ALA A 316 19.38 2.87 20.45
CA ALA A 316 20.71 3.26 20.00
C ALA A 316 20.85 4.78 19.83
N THR A 317 19.77 5.49 19.51
CA THR A 317 19.75 6.95 19.36
C THR A 317 20.06 7.66 20.68
N LYS A 318 19.63 7.08 21.81
CA LYS A 318 19.75 7.69 23.15
C LYS A 318 20.71 6.94 24.05
N ASP A 319 21.27 5.84 23.58
CA ASP A 319 22.10 4.93 24.37
C ASP A 319 21.38 4.52 25.67
N LYS A 320 20.17 4.02 25.56
CA LYS A 320 19.35 3.60 26.69
C LYS A 320 18.75 2.21 26.48
N LYS A 321 18.92 1.36 27.49
CA LYS A 321 18.26 0.07 27.55
C LYS A 321 16.78 0.26 27.83
N GLU A 322 15.94 -0.36 27.01
CA GLU A 322 14.47 -0.31 27.10
C GLU A 322 13.92 -1.71 27.34
N ARG A 323 12.91 -1.80 28.18
CA ARG A 323 12.16 -3.04 28.34
C ARG A 323 10.95 -3.03 27.41
N VAL A 324 10.82 -4.08 26.61
CA VAL A 324 9.61 -4.35 25.82
C VAL A 324 8.56 -4.92 26.77
N GLY A 325 7.54 -4.18 27.13
CA GLY A 325 6.44 -4.66 27.94
C GLY A 325 5.57 -5.64 27.17
N ARG A 326 4.61 -5.10 26.43
CA ARG A 326 3.74 -5.85 25.50
C ARG A 326 3.94 -5.36 24.08
N ILE A 327 3.77 -6.28 23.14
CA ILE A 327 3.74 -5.97 21.71
C ILE A 327 2.29 -6.10 21.25
N LEU A 328 1.80 -5.11 20.54
CA LEU A 328 0.41 -5.02 20.10
C LEU A 328 0.34 -4.91 18.58
N GLN A 329 -0.47 -5.75 17.96
CA GLN A 329 -0.95 -5.53 16.61
C GLN A 329 -2.17 -4.61 16.69
N MET A 330 -2.11 -3.53 15.93
CA MET A 330 -3.17 -2.54 15.93
C MET A 330 -4.12 -2.78 14.75
N HIS A 331 -5.41 -2.62 15.02
CA HIS A 331 -6.48 -2.57 14.03
C HIS A 331 -7.32 -1.33 14.32
N ALA A 332 -6.83 -0.17 13.88
CA ALA A 332 -7.32 1.15 14.29
C ALA A 332 -7.26 1.30 15.83
N ASN A 333 -8.40 1.31 16.53
CA ASN A 333 -8.48 1.39 17.99
C ASN A 333 -8.51 0.02 18.71
N LYS A 334 -8.60 -1.09 17.96
CA LYS A 334 -8.57 -2.44 18.54
C LYS A 334 -7.14 -2.94 18.62
N ARG A 335 -6.85 -3.77 19.61
CA ARG A 335 -5.51 -4.30 19.91
C ARG A 335 -5.58 -5.81 20.04
N ALA A 336 -4.58 -6.47 19.45
CA ALA A 336 -4.30 -7.89 19.70
C ALA A 336 -2.86 -7.99 20.22
N GLU A 337 -2.66 -8.77 21.29
CA GLU A 337 -1.33 -9.00 21.85
C GLU A 337 -0.55 -9.96 20.96
N LEU A 338 0.74 -9.65 20.74
CA LEU A 338 1.68 -10.49 20.02
C LEU A 338 2.80 -10.92 20.97
N ASP A 339 3.14 -12.20 20.90
CA ASP A 339 4.29 -12.73 21.66
C ASP A 339 5.62 -12.31 21.00
N LYS A 340 5.61 -12.16 19.69
CA LYS A 340 6.81 -11.91 18.87
C LYS A 340 6.48 -11.13 17.61
N VAL A 341 7.43 -10.30 17.17
CA VAL A 341 7.43 -9.67 15.84
C VAL A 341 8.62 -10.12 15.02
N TYR A 342 8.47 -10.04 13.71
CA TYR A 342 9.40 -10.53 12.70
C TYR A 342 9.85 -9.40 11.78
N SER A 343 10.89 -9.66 10.99
CA SER A 343 11.36 -8.74 9.97
C SER A 343 10.23 -8.31 9.01
N GLY A 344 10.10 -7.03 8.76
CA GLY A 344 9.03 -6.44 7.93
C GLY A 344 7.75 -6.09 8.69
N ASP A 345 7.62 -6.48 9.97
CA ASP A 345 6.43 -6.20 10.76
C ASP A 345 6.30 -4.72 11.14
N ILE A 346 5.04 -4.29 11.24
CA ILE A 346 4.63 -3.04 11.87
C ILE A 346 3.78 -3.38 13.09
N ALA A 347 4.20 -2.90 14.25
CA ALA A 347 3.51 -3.14 15.51
C ALA A 347 3.67 -1.95 16.46
N ALA A 348 3.01 -2.01 17.60
CA ALA A 348 3.18 -1.05 18.69
C ALA A 348 3.72 -1.72 19.95
N ALA A 349 4.63 -1.06 20.65
CA ALA A 349 5.15 -1.52 21.93
C ALA A 349 4.65 -0.65 23.08
N VAL A 350 4.35 -1.29 24.21
CA VAL A 350 4.10 -0.68 25.49
C VAL A 350 5.30 -0.93 26.40
N GLY A 351 5.68 0.06 27.17
CA GLY A 351 6.75 -0.10 28.17
C GLY A 351 8.03 0.70 27.88
N PHE A 352 8.18 1.22 26.67
CA PHE A 352 9.29 2.10 26.33
C PHE A 352 9.18 3.45 27.07
N LYS A 353 10.22 3.77 27.85
CA LYS A 353 10.25 5.00 28.65
C LYS A 353 10.91 6.16 27.90
N PHE A 354 12.01 5.89 27.20
CA PHE A 354 12.86 6.90 26.61
C PHE A 354 12.63 7.08 25.09
N THR A 355 12.14 6.04 24.41
CA THR A 355 11.94 6.04 22.96
C THR A 355 10.98 7.14 22.50
N THR A 356 11.39 7.90 21.50
CA THR A 356 10.60 8.94 20.83
C THR A 356 10.54 8.68 19.32
N THR A 357 9.74 9.45 18.60
CA THR A 357 9.64 9.34 17.14
C THR A 357 11.01 9.59 16.49
N GLY A 358 11.41 8.69 15.59
CA GLY A 358 12.70 8.74 14.88
C GLY A 358 13.82 7.95 15.57
N ASP A 359 13.61 7.41 16.77
CA ASP A 359 14.62 6.63 17.46
C ASP A 359 14.77 5.23 16.84
N THR A 360 16.01 4.76 16.77
CA THR A 360 16.35 3.38 16.41
C THR A 360 16.34 2.51 17.66
N ILE A 361 15.65 1.38 17.59
CA ILE A 361 15.66 0.32 18.60
C ILE A 361 16.26 -0.94 17.98
N CYS A 362 17.20 -1.57 18.68
CA CYS A 362 17.98 -2.68 18.13
C CYS A 362 18.40 -3.69 19.19
N ASP A 363 19.06 -4.75 18.74
CA ASP A 363 19.75 -5.71 19.60
C ASP A 363 20.86 -5.02 20.40
N GLU A 364 20.99 -5.37 21.69
CA GLU A 364 21.99 -4.74 22.59
C GLU A 364 23.44 -5.09 22.23
N GLN A 365 23.66 -6.22 21.57
CA GLN A 365 25.03 -6.70 21.24
C GLN A 365 25.45 -6.25 19.82
N HIS A 366 24.49 -5.81 19.02
CA HIS A 366 24.70 -5.42 17.62
C HIS A 366 23.98 -4.10 17.33
N PRO A 367 24.37 -3.01 18.00
CA PRO A 367 23.74 -1.71 17.82
C PRO A 367 23.94 -1.14 16.41
#